data_61c6fc848db36b7294a2f7927bdb6444
#
_entry.id   61c6fc848db36b7294a2f7927bdb6444
#
_cell.length_a   1.000
_cell.length_b   1.000
_cell.length_c   1.000
_cell.angle_alpha   90.00
_cell.angle_beta   90.00
_cell.angle_gamma   90.00
#
_symmetry.space_group_name_H-M   'P 1'
#
loop_
_entity.id
_entity.type
_entity.pdbx_description
1 polymer ?
#
loop_
_entity_poly.entity_id
_entity_poly.type
_entity_poly.pdbx_seq_one_letter_code
_entity_poly.pdbx_strand_id
1 'polypeptide(L)'
;MSPFFLLALLAGLGSALGLLFLKRTLAEGAGYVRTLFCTNMAMAVINLGLIPFQNTPVHWEYLPYPLLAGVAFFAGQASQLLAIKTGDVSVVTPTMGTKVILVALISTALFGRDLPPVAWWAVLLAALAVGLLGFSPKTAGDRRAIFAAIGWALLAAFFFGLCDNLVSEWSPLFGRPLYIPISFLSAAVLSFALIPFFREPLRTLPRRSLPWVGLSSVVLALQALLLAIALSYTDPTANNILYSSRALWSVVLVSTLGPLIGNREGERGRWVLAARFLGASLILLSIFLLLRASG
;
A
#
# COMPACT_ATOMS: atom_id res chain seq x y z
N MET A 1 5.32 -20.27 -12.61
CA MET A 1 5.05 -19.08 -11.75
C MET A 1 6.16 -18.92 -10.71
N SER A 2 6.69 -17.73 -10.54
CA SER A 2 7.64 -17.47 -9.45
C SER A 2 6.96 -17.61 -8.09
N PRO A 3 7.55 -18.33 -7.10
CA PRO A 3 6.99 -18.45 -5.76
C PRO A 3 6.82 -17.10 -5.06
N PHE A 4 7.54 -16.08 -5.50
CA PHE A 4 7.46 -14.72 -4.96
C PHE A 4 6.12 -14.01 -5.25
N PHE A 5 5.33 -14.47 -6.22
CA PHE A 5 3.97 -13.95 -6.43
C PHE A 5 3.02 -14.25 -5.25
N LEU A 6 3.26 -15.35 -4.53
CA LEU A 6 2.52 -15.63 -3.29
C LEU A 6 2.76 -14.56 -2.23
N LEU A 7 3.98 -13.99 -2.17
CA LEU A 7 4.29 -12.91 -1.21
C LEU A 7 3.48 -11.66 -1.49
N ALA A 8 3.20 -11.32 -2.77
CA ALA A 8 2.35 -10.19 -3.12
C ALA A 8 0.88 -10.40 -2.70
N LEU A 9 0.35 -11.63 -2.83
CA LEU A 9 -0.99 -11.99 -2.34
C LEU A 9 -1.06 -11.93 -0.81
N LEU A 10 -0.06 -12.49 -0.10
CA LEU A 10 0.04 -12.42 1.36
C LEU A 10 0.21 -10.98 1.85
N ALA A 11 0.98 -10.16 1.13
CA ALA A 11 1.08 -8.73 1.40
C ALA A 11 -0.28 -8.04 1.24
N GLY A 12 -1.07 -8.42 0.25
CA GLY A 12 -2.44 -7.93 0.07
C GLY A 12 -3.35 -8.25 1.26
N LEU A 13 -3.33 -9.50 1.73
CA LEU A 13 -4.04 -9.94 2.93
C LEU A 13 -3.54 -9.18 4.18
N GLY A 14 -2.23 -9.11 4.38
CA GLY A 14 -1.61 -8.38 5.49
C GLY A 14 -1.96 -6.89 5.48
N SER A 15 -2.02 -6.26 4.30
CA SER A 15 -2.45 -4.87 4.14
C SER A 15 -3.90 -4.67 4.60
N ALA A 16 -4.82 -5.54 4.16
CA ALA A 16 -6.23 -5.46 4.55
C ALA A 16 -6.41 -5.65 6.07
N LEU A 17 -5.69 -6.61 6.66
CA LEU A 17 -5.70 -6.87 8.10
C LEU A 17 -5.09 -5.70 8.88
N GLY A 18 -3.94 -5.18 8.46
CA GLY A 18 -3.27 -4.04 9.09
C GLY A 18 -4.12 -2.78 9.06
N LEU A 19 -4.83 -2.51 7.95
CA LEU A 19 -5.77 -1.40 7.83
C LEU A 19 -6.99 -1.58 8.75
N LEU A 20 -7.46 -2.81 8.96
CA LEU A 20 -8.54 -3.10 9.89
C LEU A 20 -8.12 -2.77 11.33
N PHE A 21 -6.92 -3.18 11.75
CA PHE A 21 -6.35 -2.82 13.05
C PHE A 21 -6.07 -1.32 13.16
N LEU A 22 -5.60 -0.68 12.09
CA LEU A 22 -5.42 0.78 12.06
C LEU A 22 -6.73 1.52 12.31
N LYS A 23 -7.85 1.08 11.75
CA LYS A 23 -9.18 1.67 12.06
C LYS A 23 -9.49 1.59 13.54
N ARG A 24 -9.24 0.45 14.19
CA ARG A 24 -9.43 0.32 15.64
C ARG A 24 -8.47 1.22 16.41
N THR A 25 -7.21 1.30 16.01
CA THR A 25 -6.21 2.21 16.57
C THR A 25 -6.71 3.67 16.60
N LEU A 26 -7.28 4.12 15.47
CA LEU A 26 -7.81 5.47 15.34
C LEU A 26 -9.07 5.69 16.19
N ALA A 27 -9.95 4.69 16.27
CA ALA A 27 -11.15 4.73 17.12
C ALA A 27 -10.81 4.83 18.60
N GLU A 28 -9.68 4.27 19.04
CA GLU A 28 -9.16 4.40 20.41
C GLU A 28 -8.38 5.71 20.65
N GLY A 29 -8.36 6.65 19.70
CA GLY A 29 -7.82 7.99 19.87
C GLY A 29 -6.31 8.14 19.64
N ALA A 30 -5.63 7.16 19.04
CA ALA A 30 -4.18 7.26 18.79
C ALA A 30 -3.79 8.39 17.85
N GLY A 31 -4.67 8.79 16.92
CA GLY A 31 -4.40 9.78 15.89
C GLY A 31 -3.57 9.23 14.73
N TYR A 32 -3.95 9.61 13.50
CA TYR A 32 -3.37 9.03 12.27
C TYR A 32 -1.87 9.31 12.14
N VAL A 33 -1.43 10.56 12.37
CA VAL A 33 -0.02 10.97 12.16
C VAL A 33 0.92 10.25 13.13
N ARG A 34 0.52 10.11 14.41
CA ARG A 34 1.30 9.37 15.41
C ARG A 34 1.40 7.89 15.07
N THR A 35 0.29 7.29 14.62
CA THR A 35 0.27 5.87 14.20
C THR A 35 1.12 5.66 12.96
N LEU A 36 1.08 6.57 11.98
CA LEU A 36 1.93 6.52 10.78
C LEU A 36 3.42 6.56 11.16
N PHE A 37 3.81 7.46 12.08
CA PHE A 37 5.17 7.50 12.60
C PHE A 37 5.57 6.16 13.22
N CYS A 38 4.76 5.61 14.13
CA CYS A 38 5.04 4.31 14.76
C CYS A 38 5.16 3.18 13.73
N THR A 39 4.31 3.19 12.69
CA THR A 39 4.36 2.21 11.60
C THR A 39 5.67 2.32 10.82
N ASN A 40 6.15 3.53 10.51
CA ASN A 40 7.42 3.71 9.82
C ASN A 40 8.62 3.28 10.67
N MET A 41 8.59 3.51 11.98
CA MET A 41 9.60 2.98 12.89
C MET A 41 9.58 1.44 12.93
N ALA A 42 8.39 0.83 13.00
CA ALA A 42 8.24 -0.62 12.93
C ALA A 42 8.74 -1.21 11.60
N MET A 43 8.44 -0.53 10.47
CA MET A 43 8.96 -0.91 9.15
C MET A 43 10.49 -0.89 9.13
N ALA A 44 11.13 0.18 9.62
CA ALA A 44 12.57 0.26 9.68
C ALA A 44 13.16 -0.89 10.52
N VAL A 45 12.67 -1.09 11.75
CA VAL A 45 13.19 -2.12 12.67
C VAL A 45 13.01 -3.54 12.11
N ILE A 46 11.82 -3.87 11.61
CA ILE A 46 11.53 -5.22 11.10
C ILE A 46 12.36 -5.53 9.87
N ASN A 47 12.53 -4.56 8.96
CA ASN A 47 13.30 -4.77 7.75
C ASN A 47 14.82 -4.91 8.00
N LEU A 48 15.36 -4.39 9.13
CA LEU A 48 16.76 -4.66 9.52
C LEU A 48 17.06 -6.14 9.65
N GLY A 49 16.06 -6.98 9.92
CA GLY A 49 16.18 -8.43 9.94
C GLY A 49 16.62 -9.06 8.62
N LEU A 50 16.60 -8.33 7.50
CA LEU A 50 17.13 -8.79 6.21
C LEU A 50 18.65 -8.67 6.09
N ILE A 51 19.29 -7.80 6.86
CA ILE A 51 20.75 -7.49 6.75
C ILE A 51 21.62 -8.76 6.88
N PRO A 52 21.37 -9.70 7.81
CA PRO A 52 22.17 -10.91 7.94
C PRO A 52 22.13 -11.83 6.70
N PHE A 53 21.17 -11.65 5.80
CA PHE A 53 21.04 -12.43 4.56
C PHE A 53 21.80 -11.80 3.39
N GLN A 54 22.54 -10.70 3.59
CA GLN A 54 23.35 -10.07 2.56
C GLN A 54 24.64 -10.88 2.36
N ASN A 55 24.63 -11.75 1.35
CA ASN A 55 25.72 -12.68 1.05
C ASN A 55 26.48 -12.29 -0.24
N THR A 56 26.04 -11.23 -0.94
CA THR A 56 26.66 -10.74 -2.18
C THR A 56 27.36 -9.42 -1.93
N PRO A 57 28.37 -9.06 -2.70
CA PRO A 57 28.98 -7.74 -2.65
C PRO A 57 27.94 -6.63 -2.79
N VAL A 58 28.10 -5.56 -2.03
CA VAL A 58 27.21 -4.39 -2.10
C VAL A 58 27.83 -3.36 -3.04
N HIS A 59 27.11 -2.96 -4.04
CA HIS A 59 27.50 -1.95 -5.00
C HIS A 59 27.09 -0.56 -4.52
N TRP A 60 27.94 0.05 -3.70
CA TRP A 60 27.66 1.33 -3.02
C TRP A 60 27.43 2.51 -3.97
N GLU A 61 27.87 2.42 -5.21
CA GLU A 61 27.56 3.38 -6.29
C GLU A 61 26.06 3.53 -6.53
N TYR A 62 25.25 2.50 -6.21
CA TYR A 62 23.78 2.52 -6.32
C TYR A 62 23.06 2.96 -5.04
N LEU A 63 23.78 3.41 -3.98
CA LEU A 63 23.16 3.87 -2.73
C LEU A 63 22.08 4.97 -2.90
N PRO A 64 22.17 5.89 -3.87
CA PRO A 64 21.10 6.88 -4.07
C PRO A 64 19.73 6.28 -4.34
N TYR A 65 19.63 5.09 -4.93
CA TYR A 65 18.36 4.49 -5.32
C TYR A 65 17.53 3.96 -4.15
N PRO A 66 18.06 3.20 -3.16
CA PRO A 66 17.28 2.85 -1.97
C PRO A 66 16.90 4.08 -1.14
N LEU A 67 17.74 5.12 -1.08
CA LEU A 67 17.36 6.38 -0.44
C LEU A 67 16.19 7.05 -1.18
N LEU A 68 16.24 7.13 -2.51
CA LEU A 68 15.17 7.67 -3.35
C LEU A 68 13.89 6.86 -3.23
N ALA A 69 13.97 5.53 -3.16
CA ALA A 69 12.80 4.67 -2.92
C ALA A 69 12.16 4.99 -1.57
N GLY A 70 12.95 5.19 -0.51
CA GLY A 70 12.44 5.62 0.80
C GLY A 70 11.81 7.01 0.79
N VAL A 71 12.41 7.97 0.07
CA VAL A 71 11.83 9.31 -0.15
C VAL A 71 10.49 9.21 -0.88
N ALA A 72 10.43 8.43 -1.98
CA ALA A 72 9.20 8.22 -2.74
C ALA A 72 8.12 7.54 -1.87
N PHE A 73 8.49 6.53 -1.09
CA PHE A 73 7.56 5.88 -0.16
C PHE A 73 6.98 6.86 0.86
N PHE A 74 7.83 7.67 1.50
CA PHE A 74 7.39 8.68 2.47
C PHE A 74 6.54 9.77 1.82
N ALA A 75 6.91 10.26 0.62
CA ALA A 75 6.12 11.23 -0.14
C ALA A 75 4.73 10.66 -0.50
N GLY A 76 4.66 9.38 -0.86
CA GLY A 76 3.41 8.67 -1.07
C GLY A 76 2.53 8.66 0.18
N GLN A 77 3.10 8.34 1.34
CA GLN A 77 2.39 8.35 2.63
C GLN A 77 1.92 9.76 3.03
N ALA A 78 2.76 10.79 2.85
CA ALA A 78 2.41 12.17 3.15
C ALA A 78 1.27 12.66 2.24
N SER A 79 1.34 12.36 0.94
CA SER A 79 0.27 12.68 -0.01
C SER A 79 -1.03 11.94 0.32
N GLN A 80 -0.97 10.67 0.70
CA GLN A 80 -2.13 9.89 1.15
C GLN A 80 -2.76 10.48 2.42
N LEU A 81 -1.93 10.91 3.38
CA LEU A 81 -2.40 11.61 4.57
C LEU A 81 -3.16 12.89 4.21
N LEU A 82 -2.62 13.69 3.28
CA LEU A 82 -3.27 14.91 2.80
C LEU A 82 -4.58 14.60 2.06
N ALA A 83 -4.61 13.56 1.22
CA ALA A 83 -5.84 13.11 0.56
C ALA A 83 -6.95 12.78 1.58
N ILE A 84 -6.62 12.03 2.63
CA ILE A 84 -7.58 11.63 3.68
C ILE A 84 -8.02 12.84 4.54
N LYS A 85 -7.15 13.83 4.73
CA LYS A 85 -7.48 15.05 5.48
C LYS A 85 -8.35 16.02 4.69
N THR A 86 -8.23 16.05 3.37
CA THR A 86 -8.92 17.01 2.49
C THR A 86 -10.25 16.49 1.96
N GLY A 87 -10.45 15.18 1.91
CA GLY A 87 -11.67 14.59 1.38
C GLY A 87 -12.08 13.27 2.02
N ASP A 88 -13.20 12.75 1.55
CA ASP A 88 -13.76 11.50 2.02
C ASP A 88 -12.93 10.29 1.58
N VAL A 89 -12.76 9.32 2.48
CA VAL A 89 -12.13 8.02 2.20
C VAL A 89 -12.80 7.30 1.03
N SER A 90 -14.10 7.56 0.80
CA SER A 90 -14.87 7.01 -0.33
C SER A 90 -14.40 7.51 -1.69
N VAL A 91 -13.72 8.65 -1.76
CA VAL A 91 -13.08 9.19 -2.97
C VAL A 91 -11.63 8.75 -3.06
N VAL A 92 -10.92 8.82 -1.94
CA VAL A 92 -9.48 8.51 -1.86
C VAL A 92 -9.21 7.04 -2.23
N THR A 93 -10.00 6.10 -1.69
CA THR A 93 -9.78 4.67 -1.89
C THR A 93 -9.90 4.23 -3.36
N PRO A 94 -10.95 4.58 -4.11
CA PRO A 94 -11.02 4.28 -5.53
C PRO A 94 -9.90 4.94 -6.34
N THR A 95 -9.57 6.19 -6.02
CA THR A 95 -8.49 6.93 -6.70
C THR A 95 -7.13 6.24 -6.47
N MET A 96 -6.86 5.73 -5.28
CA MET A 96 -5.66 4.93 -5.01
C MET A 96 -5.59 3.62 -5.83
N GLY A 97 -6.71 3.14 -6.35
CA GLY A 97 -6.75 2.01 -7.29
C GLY A 97 -6.01 2.27 -8.60
N THR A 98 -5.89 3.54 -9.02
CA THR A 98 -5.12 3.93 -10.19
C THR A 98 -3.62 3.67 -10.04
N LYS A 99 -3.11 3.37 -8.83
CA LYS A 99 -1.71 2.99 -8.59
C LYS A 99 -1.26 1.87 -9.53
N VAL A 100 -2.11 0.88 -9.82
CA VAL A 100 -1.76 -0.24 -10.72
C VAL A 100 -1.46 0.27 -12.13
N ILE A 101 -2.26 1.23 -12.62
CA ILE A 101 -2.03 1.86 -13.93
C ILE A 101 -0.73 2.67 -13.91
N LEU A 102 -0.52 3.47 -12.87
CA LEU A 102 0.68 4.30 -12.74
C LEU A 102 1.95 3.46 -12.63
N VAL A 103 1.92 2.33 -11.93
CA VAL A 103 3.04 1.37 -11.89
C VAL A 103 3.37 0.87 -13.29
N ALA A 104 2.37 0.45 -14.08
CA ALA A 104 2.57 -0.02 -15.43
C ALA A 104 3.13 1.08 -16.36
N LEU A 105 2.59 2.30 -16.27
CA LEU A 105 3.07 3.46 -17.04
C LEU A 105 4.50 3.85 -16.67
N ILE A 106 4.84 3.88 -15.38
CA ILE A 106 6.20 4.16 -14.91
C ILE A 106 7.16 3.06 -15.37
N SER A 107 6.74 1.80 -15.26
CA SER A 107 7.52 0.64 -15.70
C SER A 107 7.88 0.70 -17.19
N THR A 108 6.93 1.07 -18.03
CA THR A 108 7.15 1.19 -19.47
C THR A 108 7.87 2.49 -19.86
N ALA A 109 7.43 3.64 -19.35
CA ALA A 109 7.91 4.94 -19.80
C ALA A 109 9.28 5.34 -19.20
N LEU A 110 9.56 4.99 -17.92
CA LEU A 110 10.82 5.35 -17.27
C LEU A 110 11.85 4.22 -17.26
N PHE A 111 11.39 2.97 -17.20
CA PHE A 111 12.29 1.80 -17.09
C PHE A 111 12.33 0.96 -18.37
N GLY A 112 11.64 1.38 -19.45
CA GLY A 112 11.70 0.74 -20.77
C GLY A 112 11.23 -0.71 -20.79
N ARG A 113 10.37 -1.13 -19.84
CA ARG A 113 9.87 -2.51 -19.78
C ARG A 113 8.73 -2.71 -20.76
N ASP A 114 8.83 -3.73 -21.59
CA ASP A 114 7.75 -4.11 -22.49
C ASP A 114 6.70 -4.93 -21.76
N LEU A 115 5.46 -4.41 -21.73
CA LEU A 115 4.31 -5.12 -21.18
C LEU A 115 3.47 -5.69 -22.34
N PRO A 116 3.17 -7.01 -22.32
CA PRO A 116 2.30 -7.59 -23.33
C PRO A 116 0.88 -7.00 -23.23
N PRO A 117 0.12 -6.93 -24.36
CA PRO A 117 -1.24 -6.36 -24.37
C PRO A 117 -2.18 -6.93 -23.31
N VAL A 118 -2.05 -8.23 -23.00
CA VAL A 118 -2.84 -8.90 -21.95
C VAL A 118 -2.56 -8.31 -20.57
N ALA A 119 -1.31 -7.90 -20.27
CA ALA A 119 -0.99 -7.26 -18.99
C ALA A 119 -1.69 -5.90 -18.84
N TRP A 120 -1.83 -5.13 -19.93
CA TRP A 120 -2.58 -3.87 -19.92
C TRP A 120 -4.06 -4.08 -19.60
N TRP A 121 -4.70 -5.12 -20.17
CA TRP A 121 -6.07 -5.49 -19.82
C TRP A 121 -6.18 -5.89 -18.34
N ALA A 122 -5.23 -6.67 -17.84
CA ALA A 122 -5.20 -7.04 -16.41
C ALA A 122 -5.06 -5.80 -15.51
N VAL A 123 -4.21 -4.83 -15.88
CA VAL A 123 -4.04 -3.54 -15.17
C VAL A 123 -5.34 -2.76 -15.12
N LEU A 124 -6.02 -2.60 -16.27
CA LEU A 124 -7.29 -1.86 -16.34
C LEU A 124 -8.38 -2.54 -15.51
N LEU A 125 -8.50 -3.86 -15.59
CA LEU A 125 -9.47 -4.63 -14.80
C LEU A 125 -9.19 -4.52 -13.29
N ALA A 126 -7.91 -4.59 -12.87
CA ALA A 126 -7.53 -4.42 -11.47
C ALA A 126 -7.88 -3.02 -10.96
N ALA A 127 -7.61 -1.97 -11.74
CA ALA A 127 -7.94 -0.60 -11.37
C ALA A 127 -9.46 -0.38 -11.25
N LEU A 128 -10.24 -0.87 -12.22
CA LEU A 128 -11.70 -0.82 -12.19
C LEU A 128 -12.27 -1.60 -10.98
N ALA A 129 -11.71 -2.77 -10.71
CA ALA A 129 -12.10 -3.60 -9.58
C ALA A 129 -11.91 -2.88 -8.24
N VAL A 130 -10.74 -2.26 -8.02
CA VAL A 130 -10.47 -1.49 -6.78
C VAL A 130 -11.42 -0.29 -6.69
N GLY A 131 -11.71 0.38 -7.80
CA GLY A 131 -12.69 1.45 -7.88
C GLY A 131 -14.07 1.02 -7.41
N LEU A 132 -14.56 -0.11 -7.94
CA LEU A 132 -15.87 -0.68 -7.58
C LEU A 132 -15.93 -1.15 -6.12
N LEU A 133 -14.87 -1.79 -5.61
CA LEU A 133 -14.80 -2.24 -4.21
C LEU A 133 -14.76 -1.08 -3.22
N GLY A 134 -14.15 0.05 -3.62
CA GLY A 134 -14.14 1.29 -2.85
C GLY A 134 -15.39 2.15 -2.98
N PHE A 135 -16.31 1.82 -3.91
CA PHE A 135 -17.47 2.63 -4.19
C PHE A 135 -18.39 2.80 -2.98
N SER A 136 -18.75 4.05 -2.67
CA SER A 136 -19.70 4.42 -1.62
C SER A 136 -20.60 5.55 -2.14
N PRO A 137 -21.93 5.43 -2.09
CA PRO A 137 -22.85 6.44 -2.64
C PRO A 137 -22.94 7.74 -1.84
N LYS A 138 -22.29 7.83 -0.68
CA LYS A 138 -22.32 9.02 0.19
C LYS A 138 -21.08 9.89 -0.06
N THR A 139 -21.10 10.64 -1.15
CA THR A 139 -20.13 11.72 -1.39
C THR A 139 -20.86 13.06 -1.24
N ALA A 140 -21.07 13.49 -0.01
CA ALA A 140 -21.53 14.86 0.28
C ALA A 140 -20.31 15.69 0.69
N GLY A 141 -19.82 16.53 -0.20
CA GLY A 141 -18.67 17.41 0.08
C GLY A 141 -18.55 18.55 -0.91
N ASP A 142 -17.83 19.58 -0.52
CA ASP A 142 -17.45 20.67 -1.42
C ASP A 142 -16.65 20.10 -2.61
N ARG A 143 -17.06 20.45 -3.84
CA ARG A 143 -16.37 20.01 -5.08
C ARG A 143 -14.88 20.32 -5.04
N ARG A 144 -14.47 21.46 -4.50
CA ARG A 144 -13.06 21.85 -4.39
C ARG A 144 -12.28 20.90 -3.49
N ALA A 145 -12.85 20.49 -2.36
CA ALA A 145 -12.25 19.52 -1.46
C ALA A 145 -12.14 18.13 -2.11
N ILE A 146 -13.15 17.72 -2.88
CA ILE A 146 -13.13 16.45 -3.62
C ILE A 146 -12.00 16.45 -4.65
N PHE A 147 -11.86 17.49 -5.48
CA PHE A 147 -10.78 17.58 -6.46
C PHE A 147 -9.39 17.62 -5.81
N ALA A 148 -9.24 18.34 -4.69
CA ALA A 148 -8.00 18.35 -3.94
C ALA A 148 -7.65 16.95 -3.38
N ALA A 149 -8.62 16.22 -2.84
CA ALA A 149 -8.43 14.86 -2.36
C ALA A 149 -8.03 13.90 -3.48
N ILE A 150 -8.65 13.99 -4.66
CA ILE A 150 -8.28 13.23 -5.86
C ILE A 150 -6.84 13.56 -6.26
N GLY A 151 -6.47 14.83 -6.33
CA GLY A 151 -5.11 15.27 -6.69
C GLY A 151 -4.05 14.69 -5.74
N TRP A 152 -4.27 14.77 -4.43
CA TRP A 152 -3.39 14.19 -3.43
C TRP A 152 -3.34 12.65 -3.49
N ALA A 153 -4.47 12.00 -3.77
CA ALA A 153 -4.52 10.54 -3.91
C ALA A 153 -3.79 10.04 -5.17
N LEU A 154 -3.89 10.76 -6.29
CA LEU A 154 -3.13 10.48 -7.51
C LEU A 154 -1.62 10.67 -7.28
N LEU A 155 -1.24 11.73 -6.58
CA LEU A 155 0.15 11.98 -6.22
C LEU A 155 0.70 10.88 -5.31
N ALA A 156 -0.09 10.42 -4.34
CA ALA A 156 0.25 9.28 -3.49
C ALA A 156 0.44 8.01 -4.31
N ALA A 157 -0.49 7.71 -5.23
CA ALA A 157 -0.42 6.56 -6.11
C ALA A 157 0.81 6.59 -7.03
N PHE A 158 1.18 7.78 -7.53
CA PHE A 158 2.40 8.00 -8.32
C PHE A 158 3.66 7.69 -7.51
N PHE A 159 3.81 8.27 -6.32
CA PHE A 159 4.99 8.07 -5.49
C PHE A 159 5.14 6.62 -5.01
N PHE A 160 4.05 5.96 -4.63
CA PHE A 160 4.09 4.53 -4.33
C PHE A 160 4.43 3.69 -5.56
N GLY A 161 3.90 4.05 -6.74
CA GLY A 161 4.23 3.40 -7.99
C GLY A 161 5.70 3.58 -8.38
N LEU A 162 6.24 4.77 -8.19
CA LEU A 162 7.67 5.06 -8.39
C LEU A 162 8.54 4.24 -7.42
N CYS A 163 8.18 4.20 -6.13
CA CYS A 163 8.88 3.38 -5.14
C CYS A 163 8.92 1.91 -5.56
N ASP A 164 7.79 1.33 -5.97
CA ASP A 164 7.71 -0.08 -6.36
C ASP A 164 8.61 -0.39 -7.56
N ASN A 165 8.65 0.50 -8.56
CA ASN A 165 9.54 0.37 -9.72
C ASN A 165 11.02 0.50 -9.33
N LEU A 166 11.36 1.47 -8.45
CA LEU A 166 12.73 1.63 -7.95
C LEU A 166 13.21 0.39 -7.19
N VAL A 167 12.35 -0.20 -6.34
CA VAL A 167 12.69 -1.46 -5.63
C VAL A 167 12.94 -2.59 -6.64
N SER A 168 12.08 -2.74 -7.63
CA SER A 168 12.20 -3.82 -8.62
C SER A 168 13.43 -3.68 -9.50
N GLU A 169 13.78 -2.45 -9.91
CA GLU A 169 14.90 -2.18 -10.83
C GLU A 169 16.25 -2.25 -10.13
N TRP A 170 16.38 -1.56 -9.00
CA TRP A 170 17.69 -1.31 -8.40
C TRP A 170 18.06 -2.23 -7.25
N SER A 171 17.10 -2.95 -6.64
CA SER A 171 17.44 -3.87 -5.56
C SER A 171 18.32 -5.05 -5.98
N PRO A 172 18.18 -5.62 -7.21
CA PRO A 172 19.10 -6.66 -7.68
C PRO A 172 20.54 -6.15 -7.88
N LEU A 173 20.70 -4.90 -8.28
CA LEU A 173 22.00 -4.29 -8.57
C LEU A 173 22.71 -3.85 -7.30
N PHE A 174 22.01 -3.30 -6.32
CA PHE A 174 22.57 -2.85 -5.06
C PHE A 174 22.88 -4.02 -4.09
N GLY A 175 22.03 -5.00 -4.04
CA GLY A 175 22.01 -6.09 -3.06
C GLY A 175 20.65 -6.11 -2.33
N ARG A 176 19.77 -7.04 -2.72
CA ARG A 176 18.36 -7.09 -2.27
C ARG A 176 18.18 -7.02 -0.75
N PRO A 177 18.93 -7.82 0.07
CA PRO A 177 18.73 -7.81 1.51
C PRO A 177 19.12 -6.52 2.20
N LEU A 178 19.96 -5.68 1.58
CA LEU A 178 20.37 -4.39 2.15
C LEU A 178 19.58 -3.21 1.56
N TYR A 179 19.12 -3.33 0.30
CA TYR A 179 18.32 -2.30 -0.36
C TYR A 179 17.04 -1.98 0.42
N ILE A 180 16.30 -3.03 0.79
CA ILE A 180 15.00 -2.92 1.47
C ILE A 180 15.13 -2.21 2.84
N PRO A 181 16.03 -2.65 3.74
CA PRO A 181 16.26 -1.95 5.01
C PRO A 181 16.63 -0.48 4.85
N ILE A 182 17.53 -0.13 3.93
CA ILE A 182 17.95 1.25 3.71
C ILE A 182 16.77 2.11 3.22
N SER A 183 15.92 1.57 2.33
CA SER A 183 14.73 2.29 1.85
C SER A 183 13.76 2.59 3.00
N PHE A 184 13.44 1.62 3.85
CA PHE A 184 12.54 1.84 4.99
C PHE A 184 13.19 2.68 6.10
N LEU A 185 14.50 2.58 6.30
CA LEU A 185 15.23 3.46 7.23
C LEU A 185 15.19 4.92 6.75
N SER A 186 15.37 5.16 5.44
CA SER A 186 15.23 6.49 4.85
C SER A 186 13.83 7.06 5.08
N ALA A 187 12.77 6.28 4.84
CA ALA A 187 11.39 6.69 5.13
C ALA A 187 11.15 6.96 6.62
N ALA A 188 11.74 6.14 7.51
CA ALA A 188 11.63 6.33 8.96
C ALA A 188 12.34 7.63 9.41
N VAL A 189 13.53 7.91 8.90
CA VAL A 189 14.23 9.18 9.16
C VAL A 189 13.39 10.37 8.71
N LEU A 190 12.84 10.32 7.51
CA LEU A 190 11.95 11.38 7.01
C LEU A 190 10.67 11.53 7.85
N SER A 191 10.23 10.47 8.51
CA SER A 191 9.04 10.50 9.38
C SER A 191 9.21 11.40 10.61
N PHE A 192 10.44 11.73 11.01
CA PHE A 192 10.66 12.73 12.08
C PHE A 192 10.11 14.11 11.69
N ALA A 193 10.00 14.42 10.39
CA ALA A 193 9.29 15.60 9.92
C ALA A 193 7.78 15.62 10.23
N LEU A 194 7.20 14.49 10.63
CA LEU A 194 5.80 14.41 11.07
C LEU A 194 5.59 14.87 12.51
N ILE A 195 6.64 14.94 13.34
CA ILE A 195 6.55 15.26 14.78
C ILE A 195 5.85 16.61 15.03
N PRO A 196 6.14 17.70 14.29
CA PRO A 196 5.43 18.97 14.48
C PRO A 196 3.94 18.91 14.20
N PHE A 197 3.47 17.90 13.45
CA PHE A 197 2.08 17.69 13.09
C PHE A 197 1.33 16.76 14.07
N PHE A 198 1.99 16.31 15.15
CA PHE A 198 1.32 15.58 16.22
C PHE A 198 0.41 16.53 17.00
N ARG A 199 -0.86 16.17 17.14
CA ARG A 199 -1.78 16.95 17.99
C ARG A 199 -1.40 16.87 19.48
N GLU A 200 -0.82 15.74 19.87
CA GLU A 200 -0.35 15.46 21.23
C GLU A 200 0.93 14.61 21.16
N PRO A 201 1.84 14.69 22.13
CA PRO A 201 3.07 13.89 22.18
C PRO A 201 2.80 12.38 22.13
N LEU A 202 3.77 11.58 21.68
CA LEU A 202 3.65 10.11 21.67
C LEU A 202 3.44 9.52 23.05
N ARG A 203 4.03 10.14 24.08
CA ARG A 203 3.91 9.70 25.49
C ARG A 203 2.48 9.78 26.05
N THR A 204 1.61 10.57 25.41
CA THR A 204 0.20 10.73 25.81
C THR A 204 -0.73 9.80 25.03
N LEU A 205 -0.21 8.81 24.32
CA LEU A 205 -1.05 7.80 23.65
C LEU A 205 -1.96 7.11 24.68
N PRO A 206 -3.27 7.01 24.41
CA PRO A 206 -4.19 6.32 25.30
C PRO A 206 -3.73 4.86 25.53
N ARG A 207 -3.71 4.41 26.79
CA ARG A 207 -3.28 3.03 27.11
C ARG A 207 -4.07 1.96 26.33
N ARG A 208 -5.36 2.24 26.07
CA ARG A 208 -6.23 1.35 25.29
C ARG A 208 -5.84 1.25 23.81
N SER A 209 -5.20 2.29 23.26
CA SER A 209 -4.74 2.29 21.87
C SER A 209 -3.40 1.61 21.67
N LEU A 210 -2.56 1.48 22.71
CA LEU A 210 -1.19 0.94 22.59
C LEU A 210 -1.10 -0.45 21.92
N PRO A 211 -1.90 -1.46 22.34
CA PRO A 211 -1.83 -2.78 21.71
C PRO A 211 -2.26 -2.71 20.24
N TRP A 212 -3.22 -1.85 19.90
CA TRP A 212 -3.67 -1.68 18.51
C TRP A 212 -2.68 -0.91 17.66
N VAL A 213 -1.98 0.10 18.21
CA VAL A 213 -0.85 0.79 17.55
C VAL A 213 0.25 -0.23 17.24
N GLY A 214 0.64 -1.04 18.23
CA GLY A 214 1.66 -2.07 18.05
C GLY A 214 1.25 -3.10 16.98
N LEU A 215 0.05 -3.65 17.10
CA LEU A 215 -0.45 -4.69 16.19
C LEU A 215 -0.60 -4.17 14.75
N SER A 216 -1.21 -2.99 14.55
CA SER A 216 -1.35 -2.39 13.22
C SER A 216 0.02 -2.07 12.61
N SER A 217 0.95 -1.51 13.39
CA SER A 217 2.28 -1.16 12.91
C SER A 217 3.10 -2.39 12.51
N VAL A 218 3.07 -3.45 13.31
CA VAL A 218 3.78 -4.70 13.00
C VAL A 218 3.20 -5.39 11.76
N VAL A 219 1.87 -5.50 11.67
CA VAL A 219 1.22 -6.17 10.52
C VAL A 219 1.46 -5.37 9.24
N LEU A 220 1.37 -4.02 9.29
CA LEU A 220 1.68 -3.17 8.15
C LEU A 220 3.17 -3.20 7.78
N ALA A 221 4.06 -3.37 8.74
CA ALA A 221 5.49 -3.52 8.46
C ALA A 221 5.80 -4.89 7.82
N LEU A 222 5.21 -5.96 8.33
CA LEU A 222 5.37 -7.30 7.74
C LEU A 222 4.81 -7.38 6.31
N GLN A 223 3.64 -6.79 6.05
CA GLN A 223 3.11 -6.76 4.69
C GLN A 223 4.00 -5.93 3.74
N ALA A 224 4.58 -4.82 4.22
CA ALA A 224 5.50 -4.01 3.43
C ALA A 224 6.79 -4.77 3.11
N LEU A 225 7.32 -5.54 4.07
CA LEU A 225 8.44 -6.45 3.87
C LEU A 225 8.13 -7.50 2.80
N LEU A 226 6.98 -8.18 2.90
CA LEU A 226 6.57 -9.20 1.93
C LEU A 226 6.43 -8.64 0.52
N LEU A 227 5.82 -7.45 0.39
CA LEU A 227 5.66 -6.78 -0.90
C LEU A 227 7.02 -6.34 -1.46
N ALA A 228 7.91 -5.78 -0.64
CA ALA A 228 9.24 -5.34 -1.07
C ALA A 228 10.11 -6.52 -1.53
N ILE A 229 10.04 -7.67 -0.82
CA ILE A 229 10.70 -8.90 -1.27
C ILE A 229 10.10 -9.36 -2.61
N ALA A 230 8.77 -9.41 -2.75
CA ALA A 230 8.14 -9.78 -4.01
C ALA A 230 8.60 -8.88 -5.16
N LEU A 231 8.59 -7.56 -4.97
CA LEU A 231 9.03 -6.56 -5.96
C LEU A 231 10.50 -6.73 -6.35
N SER A 232 11.37 -7.13 -5.42
CA SER A 232 12.79 -7.30 -5.69
C SER A 232 13.13 -8.54 -6.53
N TYR A 233 12.17 -9.46 -6.72
CA TYR A 233 12.35 -10.71 -7.48
C TYR A 233 11.44 -10.85 -8.69
N THR A 234 10.43 -9.97 -8.85
CA THR A 234 9.43 -10.11 -9.91
C THR A 234 9.02 -8.75 -10.49
N ASP A 235 8.27 -8.77 -11.59
CA ASP A 235 7.79 -7.57 -12.25
C ASP A 235 6.87 -6.72 -11.35
N PRO A 236 7.05 -5.38 -11.27
CA PRO A 236 6.27 -4.51 -10.39
C PRO A 236 4.80 -4.41 -10.81
N THR A 237 4.49 -4.49 -12.11
CA THR A 237 3.11 -4.45 -12.60
C THR A 237 2.37 -5.70 -12.17
N ALA A 238 2.97 -6.89 -12.36
CA ALA A 238 2.42 -8.16 -11.93
C ALA A 238 2.18 -8.18 -10.42
N ASN A 239 3.15 -7.73 -9.62
CA ASN A 239 3.01 -7.63 -8.17
C ASN A 239 1.86 -6.72 -7.75
N ASN A 240 1.70 -5.57 -8.39
CA ASN A 240 0.63 -4.63 -8.05
C ASN A 240 -0.76 -5.15 -8.43
N ILE A 241 -0.89 -5.92 -9.53
CA ILE A 241 -2.12 -6.63 -9.87
C ILE A 241 -2.48 -7.63 -8.77
N LEU A 242 -1.53 -8.46 -8.33
CA LEU A 242 -1.74 -9.44 -7.26
C LEU A 242 -2.03 -8.76 -5.91
N TYR A 243 -1.27 -7.72 -5.58
CA TYR A 243 -1.47 -6.93 -4.37
C TYR A 243 -2.82 -6.20 -4.34
N SER A 244 -3.44 -5.89 -5.48
CA SER A 244 -4.77 -5.30 -5.54
C SER A 244 -5.86 -6.20 -4.95
N SER A 245 -5.60 -7.52 -4.78
CA SER A 245 -6.43 -8.46 -4.04
C SER A 245 -6.71 -8.01 -2.59
N ARG A 246 -5.89 -7.09 -2.04
CA ARG A 246 -6.15 -6.45 -0.73
C ARG A 246 -7.54 -5.84 -0.60
N ALA A 247 -8.11 -5.35 -1.73
CA ALA A 247 -9.44 -4.78 -1.73
C ALA A 247 -10.52 -5.86 -1.52
N LEU A 248 -10.33 -7.05 -2.10
CA LEU A 248 -11.17 -8.23 -1.86
C LEU A 248 -11.03 -8.72 -0.40
N TRP A 249 -9.80 -8.87 0.08
CA TRP A 249 -9.52 -9.26 1.47
C TRP A 249 -10.12 -8.27 2.46
N SER A 250 -10.10 -6.96 2.15
CA SER A 250 -10.72 -5.93 2.99
C SER A 250 -12.22 -6.16 3.17
N VAL A 251 -12.94 -6.57 2.10
CA VAL A 251 -14.37 -6.89 2.18
C VAL A 251 -14.61 -8.13 3.04
N VAL A 252 -13.83 -9.19 2.83
CA VAL A 252 -13.95 -10.44 3.60
C VAL A 252 -13.65 -10.20 5.09
N LEU A 253 -12.55 -9.53 5.41
CA LEU A 253 -12.13 -9.28 6.78
C LEU A 253 -13.09 -8.34 7.54
N VAL A 254 -13.62 -7.32 6.86
CA VAL A 254 -14.63 -6.43 7.48
C VAL A 254 -15.92 -7.18 7.77
N SER A 255 -16.36 -8.11 6.91
CA SER A 255 -17.56 -8.89 7.15
C SER A 255 -17.38 -9.96 8.23
N THR A 256 -16.19 -10.56 8.35
CA THR A 256 -15.93 -11.67 9.31
C THR A 256 -15.39 -11.16 10.66
N LEU A 257 -14.35 -10.34 10.65
CA LEU A 257 -13.68 -9.84 11.85
C LEU A 257 -14.18 -8.46 12.31
N GLY A 258 -14.83 -7.70 11.41
CA GLY A 258 -15.34 -6.36 11.72
C GLY A 258 -16.20 -6.32 12.99
N PRO A 259 -17.20 -7.18 13.16
CA PRO A 259 -18.04 -7.20 14.36
C PRO A 259 -17.24 -7.43 15.65
N LEU A 260 -16.21 -8.28 15.62
CA LEU A 260 -15.37 -8.60 16.79
C LEU A 260 -14.53 -7.42 17.28
N ILE A 261 -14.21 -6.49 16.39
CA ILE A 261 -13.42 -5.28 16.73
C ILE A 261 -14.25 -4.00 16.73
N GLY A 262 -15.58 -4.11 16.77
CA GLY A 262 -16.52 -2.98 16.89
C GLY A 262 -16.68 -2.18 15.59
N ASN A 263 -16.36 -2.75 14.42
CA ASN A 263 -16.59 -2.14 13.13
C ASN A 263 -17.95 -2.58 12.56
N ARG A 264 -18.91 -1.63 12.46
CA ARG A 264 -20.29 -1.87 11.99
C ARG A 264 -20.51 -1.52 10.52
N GLU A 265 -19.49 -1.47 9.69
CA GLU A 265 -19.62 -1.11 8.26
C GLU A 265 -20.37 -2.17 7.40
N GLY A 266 -20.88 -3.25 8.00
CA GLY A 266 -21.54 -4.38 7.32
C GLY A 266 -22.95 -4.09 6.76
N GLU A 267 -23.64 -3.05 7.25
CA GLU A 267 -25.03 -2.74 6.83
C GLU A 267 -25.05 -1.79 5.62
N ARG A 268 -24.75 -2.31 4.43
CA ARG A 268 -24.71 -1.52 3.21
C ARG A 268 -25.77 -1.98 2.21
N GLY A 269 -26.37 -1.01 1.48
CA GLY A 269 -27.44 -1.27 0.54
C GLY A 269 -27.07 -2.23 -0.62
N ARG A 270 -28.08 -2.80 -1.30
CA ARG A 270 -27.94 -3.80 -2.38
C ARG A 270 -26.96 -3.41 -3.49
N TRP A 271 -26.92 -2.14 -3.87
CA TRP A 271 -26.00 -1.61 -4.89
C TRP A 271 -24.54 -1.66 -4.48
N VAL A 272 -24.24 -1.45 -3.20
CA VAL A 272 -22.87 -1.56 -2.69
C VAL A 272 -22.41 -3.01 -2.68
N LEU A 273 -23.29 -3.94 -2.35
CA LEU A 273 -23.00 -5.38 -2.41
C LEU A 273 -22.76 -5.84 -3.87
N ALA A 274 -23.59 -5.39 -4.81
CA ALA A 274 -23.42 -5.71 -6.24
C ALA A 274 -22.10 -5.16 -6.78
N ALA A 275 -21.74 -3.89 -6.46
CA ALA A 275 -20.47 -3.31 -6.86
C ALA A 275 -19.27 -4.06 -6.28
N ARG A 276 -19.37 -4.52 -5.03
CA ARG A 276 -18.32 -5.33 -4.37
C ARG A 276 -18.16 -6.70 -5.00
N PHE A 277 -19.28 -7.38 -5.31
CA PHE A 277 -19.24 -8.67 -5.98
C PHE A 277 -18.62 -8.56 -7.38
N LEU A 278 -19.05 -7.55 -8.16
CA LEU A 278 -18.48 -7.29 -9.48
C LEU A 278 -16.98 -6.95 -9.38
N GLY A 279 -16.60 -6.07 -8.45
CA GLY A 279 -15.20 -5.73 -8.22
C GLY A 279 -14.34 -6.94 -7.82
N ALA A 280 -14.87 -7.82 -6.96
CA ALA A 280 -14.20 -9.07 -6.60
C ALA A 280 -13.97 -9.99 -7.82
N SER A 281 -15.00 -10.14 -8.67
CA SER A 281 -14.91 -10.93 -9.90
C SER A 281 -13.88 -10.36 -10.88
N LEU A 282 -13.83 -9.04 -11.02
CA LEU A 282 -12.84 -8.36 -11.87
C LEU A 282 -11.41 -8.53 -11.37
N ILE A 283 -11.15 -8.52 -10.05
CA ILE A 283 -9.82 -8.83 -9.51
C ILE A 283 -9.41 -10.26 -9.86
N LEU A 284 -10.29 -11.23 -9.65
CA LEU A 284 -9.99 -12.62 -9.98
C LEU A 284 -9.70 -12.80 -11.49
N LEU A 285 -10.48 -12.13 -12.35
CA LEU A 285 -10.25 -12.13 -13.79
C LEU A 285 -8.92 -11.47 -14.16
N SER A 286 -8.58 -10.34 -13.55
CA SER A 286 -7.31 -9.64 -13.74
C SER A 286 -6.11 -10.54 -13.38
N ILE A 287 -6.17 -11.22 -12.23
CA ILE A 287 -5.15 -12.17 -11.79
C ILE A 287 -5.05 -13.35 -12.79
N PHE A 288 -6.18 -13.89 -13.22
CA PHE A 288 -6.21 -15.00 -14.17
C PHE A 288 -5.56 -14.62 -15.52
N LEU A 289 -5.86 -13.43 -16.05
CA LEU A 289 -5.24 -12.93 -17.30
C LEU A 289 -3.74 -12.76 -17.13
N LEU A 290 -3.30 -12.22 -15.99
CA LEU A 290 -1.88 -12.08 -15.68
C LEU A 290 -1.16 -13.43 -15.68
N LEU A 291 -1.75 -14.44 -15.03
CA LEU A 291 -1.17 -15.78 -14.94
C LEU A 291 -1.03 -16.44 -16.31
N ARG A 292 -2.01 -16.23 -17.20
CA ARG A 292 -1.93 -16.70 -18.59
C ARG A 292 -0.86 -15.98 -19.41
N ALA A 293 -0.60 -14.70 -19.12
CA ALA A 293 0.43 -13.94 -19.82
C ALA A 293 1.86 -14.29 -19.37
N SER A 294 1.99 -14.90 -18.17
CA SER A 294 3.29 -15.23 -17.55
C SER A 294 3.71 -16.70 -17.76
N GLY A 295 2.87 -17.53 -18.37
CA GLY A 295 3.15 -18.93 -18.73
C GLY A 295 3.33 -19.10 -20.20
#